data_67765ec18a3355cd5172f450c471d52b
#
_entry.id   67765ec18a3355cd5172f450c471d52b
#
_cell.length_a   1.000
_cell.length_b   1.000
_cell.length_c   1.000
_cell.angle_alpha   90.00
_cell.angle_beta   90.00
_cell.angle_gamma   90.00
#
_symmetry.space_group_name_H-M   'P 1'
#
loop_
_entity.id
_entity.type
_entity.pdbx_description
1 polymer ?
#
loop_
_entity_poly.entity_id
_entity_poly.type
_entity_poly.pdbx_seq_one_letter_code
_entity_poly.pdbx_strand_id
1 'polypeptide(L)'
;GVTEFGSGLGQDDLTYKLADIIKASANLRRMEQEGAPAHILNDFADLLQYHSATYMDNDIAGLPQSLQSSGRPVKALRARLKGKEGRLRGNLMGKRVDFSARTVITGDPNIELDQVGVPKSIARNLTYPERVTPYNRAYLSELVRNGPNEYPGARYVIRDTGERIDLKYNRRGDIALQAGWIVERHLKDGDYVLFNRQPSLHKMSMMAHRVKLMDYSTFRLNLSVTPPYNADFDGDEMNLHVPQSEEARAELAQIAWVPRQIVSPQANKPVMGIVQDTLCGIRKFTVRDCLMDYDQVQNILMWLPDWDGIVPQPCILKPKPFWSGKQLLSLCIPCLLYTSDAADERS
;
A
#
# COMPACT_ATOMS: atom_id res chain seq x y z
N GLY A 1 -22.39 20.15 -13.44
CA GLY A 1 -23.28 19.17 -14.07
C GLY A 1 -24.61 19.07 -13.36
N VAL A 2 -25.57 18.50 -14.03
CA VAL A 2 -26.91 18.19 -13.47
C VAL A 2 -26.81 16.80 -12.86
N THR A 3 -27.21 16.66 -11.59
CA THR A 3 -27.27 15.37 -10.90
C THR A 3 -28.72 15.09 -10.48
N GLU A 4 -29.16 13.86 -10.67
CA GLU A 4 -30.46 13.40 -10.19
C GLU A 4 -30.36 13.09 -8.68
N PHE A 5 -31.10 13.84 -7.87
CA PHE A 5 -31.22 13.60 -6.44
C PHE A 5 -32.71 13.33 -6.13
N GLY A 6 -33.04 12.08 -5.87
CA GLY A 6 -34.41 11.68 -5.57
C GLY A 6 -35.37 12.03 -6.71
N SER A 7 -36.44 12.78 -6.42
CA SER A 7 -37.47 13.21 -7.40
C SER A 7 -37.15 14.54 -8.10
N GLY A 8 -35.93 15.13 -7.95
CA GLY A 8 -35.58 16.43 -8.52
C GLY A 8 -34.21 16.48 -9.15
N LEU A 9 -34.09 17.31 -10.19
CA LEU A 9 -32.81 17.65 -10.83
C LEU A 9 -32.06 18.69 -9.99
N GLY A 10 -30.97 18.27 -9.35
CA GLY A 10 -30.05 19.14 -8.61
C GLY A 10 -28.98 19.73 -9.53
N GLN A 11 -28.67 21.00 -9.37
CA GLN A 11 -27.57 21.68 -10.07
C GLN A 11 -26.48 22.06 -9.05
N ASP A 12 -25.25 22.19 -9.55
CA ASP A 12 -24.13 22.63 -8.73
C ASP A 12 -24.28 24.10 -8.30
N ASP A 13 -23.75 24.44 -7.13
CA ASP A 13 -23.77 25.78 -6.55
C ASP A 13 -23.27 26.87 -7.51
N LEU A 14 -22.18 26.55 -8.23
CA LEU A 14 -21.59 27.48 -9.19
C LEU A 14 -22.50 27.76 -10.39
N THR A 15 -23.37 26.83 -10.78
CA THR A 15 -24.32 27.03 -11.87
C THR A 15 -25.35 28.12 -11.52
N TYR A 16 -25.90 28.09 -10.30
CA TYR A 16 -26.79 29.14 -9.83
C TYR A 16 -26.08 30.49 -9.75
N LYS A 17 -24.84 30.48 -9.26
CA LYS A 17 -24.07 31.72 -9.14
C LYS A 17 -23.71 32.33 -10.50
N LEU A 18 -23.40 31.51 -11.49
CA LEU A 18 -23.19 31.97 -12.88
C LEU A 18 -24.48 32.57 -13.46
N ALA A 19 -25.63 31.98 -13.18
CA ALA A 19 -26.91 32.52 -13.61
C ALA A 19 -27.17 33.90 -12.99
N ASP A 20 -26.82 34.11 -11.72
CA ASP A 20 -26.93 35.39 -11.02
C ASP A 20 -25.99 36.45 -11.64
N ILE A 21 -24.77 36.08 -11.97
CA ILE A 21 -23.79 36.98 -12.65
C ILE A 21 -24.31 37.38 -14.02
N ILE A 22 -24.86 36.46 -14.82
CA ILE A 22 -25.40 36.74 -16.15
C ILE A 22 -26.60 37.68 -16.03
N LYS A 23 -27.51 37.45 -15.08
CA LYS A 23 -28.66 38.34 -14.82
C LYS A 23 -28.24 39.73 -14.40
N ALA A 24 -27.29 39.85 -13.47
CA ALA A 24 -26.77 41.14 -13.01
C ALA A 24 -26.08 41.89 -14.16
N SER A 25 -25.27 41.21 -14.98
CA SER A 25 -24.63 41.79 -16.14
C SER A 25 -25.65 42.27 -17.21
N ALA A 26 -26.68 41.48 -17.48
CA ALA A 26 -27.74 41.89 -18.42
C ALA A 26 -28.53 43.09 -17.91
N ASN A 27 -28.83 43.16 -16.61
CA ASN A 27 -29.49 44.29 -15.99
C ASN A 27 -28.64 45.58 -16.05
N LEU A 28 -27.35 45.48 -15.74
CA LEU A 28 -26.44 46.61 -15.84
C LEU A 28 -26.37 47.16 -17.28
N ARG A 29 -26.21 46.30 -18.29
CA ARG A 29 -26.19 46.70 -19.71
C ARG A 29 -27.49 47.36 -20.13
N ARG A 30 -28.64 46.87 -19.66
CA ARG A 30 -29.92 47.49 -19.95
C ARG A 30 -30.04 48.88 -19.36
N MET A 31 -29.61 49.08 -18.10
CA MET A 31 -29.61 50.39 -17.45
C MET A 31 -28.69 51.37 -18.11
N GLU A 32 -27.51 50.94 -18.58
CA GLU A 32 -26.60 51.73 -19.38
C GLU A 32 -27.25 52.21 -20.69
N GLN A 33 -27.94 51.31 -21.40
CA GLN A 33 -28.64 51.64 -22.67
C GLN A 33 -29.82 52.57 -22.46
N GLU A 34 -30.53 52.46 -21.34
CA GLU A 34 -31.65 53.32 -20.95
C GLU A 34 -31.20 54.70 -20.44
N GLY A 35 -29.87 54.92 -20.27
CA GLY A 35 -29.33 56.19 -19.80
C GLY A 35 -29.64 56.50 -18.33
N ALA A 36 -29.67 55.48 -17.48
CA ALA A 36 -29.99 55.61 -16.04
C ALA A 36 -28.98 56.52 -15.30
N PRO A 37 -29.40 57.19 -14.20
CA PRO A 37 -28.52 58.02 -13.39
C PRO A 37 -27.34 57.25 -12.81
N ALA A 38 -26.21 57.94 -12.61
CA ALA A 38 -24.94 57.31 -12.19
C ALA A 38 -25.03 56.55 -10.88
N HIS A 39 -25.84 57.00 -9.90
CA HIS A 39 -26.01 56.26 -8.64
C HIS A 39 -26.70 54.88 -8.84
N ILE A 40 -27.65 54.78 -9.76
CA ILE A 40 -28.34 53.51 -10.09
C ILE A 40 -27.38 52.60 -10.83
N LEU A 41 -26.56 53.11 -11.77
CA LEU A 41 -25.56 52.31 -12.46
C LEU A 41 -24.51 51.77 -11.49
N ASN A 42 -24.10 52.54 -10.49
CA ASN A 42 -23.16 52.08 -9.48
C ASN A 42 -23.75 50.97 -8.63
N ASP A 43 -25.03 51.04 -8.22
CA ASP A 43 -25.69 50.01 -7.46
C ASP A 43 -25.72 48.66 -8.23
N PHE A 44 -26.02 48.69 -9.53
CA PHE A 44 -26.00 47.48 -10.36
C PHE A 44 -24.59 46.98 -10.61
N ALA A 45 -23.59 47.86 -10.73
CA ALA A 45 -22.20 47.51 -10.85
C ALA A 45 -21.68 46.85 -9.56
N ASP A 46 -22.03 47.38 -8.38
CA ASP A 46 -21.70 46.80 -7.08
C ASP A 46 -22.34 45.43 -6.89
N LEU A 47 -23.59 45.24 -7.33
CA LEU A 47 -24.25 43.95 -7.30
C LEU A 47 -23.54 42.93 -8.19
N LEU A 48 -23.16 43.30 -9.40
CA LEU A 48 -22.39 42.45 -10.29
C LEU A 48 -21.02 42.12 -9.70
N GLN A 49 -20.34 43.11 -9.11
CA GLN A 49 -19.09 42.90 -8.40
C GLN A 49 -19.23 41.92 -7.22
N TYR A 50 -20.28 42.09 -6.42
CA TYR A 50 -20.60 41.17 -5.33
C TYR A 50 -20.80 39.72 -5.81
N HIS A 51 -21.57 39.53 -6.89
CA HIS A 51 -21.78 38.20 -7.45
C HIS A 51 -20.50 37.59 -8.00
N SER A 52 -19.65 38.38 -8.65
CA SER A 52 -18.36 37.93 -9.16
C SER A 52 -17.36 37.63 -8.04
N ALA A 53 -17.30 38.44 -7.00
CA ALA A 53 -16.45 38.21 -5.85
C ALA A 53 -16.87 36.94 -5.08
N THR A 54 -18.16 36.76 -4.81
CA THR A 54 -18.68 35.60 -4.10
C THR A 54 -18.64 34.31 -4.92
N TYR A 55 -18.54 34.38 -6.24
CA TYR A 55 -18.22 33.23 -7.09
C TYR A 55 -16.81 32.70 -6.85
N MET A 56 -15.84 33.61 -6.68
CA MET A 56 -14.46 33.28 -6.40
C MET A 56 -14.25 32.90 -4.94
N ASP A 57 -14.74 33.72 -4.01
CA ASP A 57 -14.59 33.57 -2.57
C ASP A 57 -15.86 34.03 -1.85
N ASN A 58 -16.53 33.12 -1.17
CA ASN A 58 -17.73 33.40 -0.40
C ASN A 58 -17.48 33.65 1.10
N ASP A 59 -16.19 33.66 1.52
CA ASP A 59 -15.76 33.88 2.92
C ASP A 59 -15.03 35.23 3.08
N ILE A 60 -15.34 36.23 2.26
CA ILE A 60 -14.70 37.55 2.33
C ILE A 60 -15.18 38.27 3.60
N ALA A 61 -14.23 38.70 4.43
CA ALA A 61 -14.53 39.46 5.63
C ALA A 61 -15.23 40.79 5.29
N GLY A 62 -16.34 41.10 5.99
CA GLY A 62 -17.10 42.33 5.80
C GLY A 62 -18.17 42.27 4.71
N LEU A 63 -18.27 41.18 3.96
CA LEU A 63 -19.33 40.95 2.97
C LEU A 63 -20.28 39.87 3.44
N PRO A 64 -21.61 40.04 3.22
CA PRO A 64 -22.57 38.98 3.52
C PRO A 64 -22.33 37.78 2.61
N GLN A 65 -22.42 36.58 3.19
CA GLN A 65 -22.28 35.36 2.41
C GLN A 65 -23.45 35.16 1.45
N SER A 66 -23.16 34.73 0.23
CA SER A 66 -24.17 34.28 -0.70
C SER A 66 -24.74 32.93 -0.28
N LEU A 67 -26.07 32.85 -0.10
CA LEU A 67 -26.75 31.66 0.31
C LEU A 67 -27.54 31.06 -0.84
N GLN A 68 -27.70 29.73 -0.82
CA GLN A 68 -28.66 29.02 -1.67
C GLN A 68 -30.12 29.21 -1.12
N SER A 69 -31.09 28.81 -1.92
CA SER A 69 -32.49 28.79 -1.51
C SER A 69 -32.75 27.93 -0.26
N SER A 70 -31.89 26.95 0.03
CA SER A 70 -31.93 26.13 1.24
C SER A 70 -31.30 26.78 2.47
N GLY A 71 -30.81 28.03 2.37
CA GLY A 71 -30.10 28.73 3.45
C GLY A 71 -28.63 28.30 3.65
N ARG A 72 -28.16 27.37 2.88
CA ARG A 72 -26.75 26.91 2.92
C ARG A 72 -25.84 27.88 2.15
N PRO A 73 -24.64 28.21 2.67
CA PRO A 73 -23.66 29.02 1.94
C PRO A 73 -23.25 28.35 0.61
N VAL A 74 -23.13 29.16 -0.44
CA VAL A 74 -22.64 28.69 -1.74
C VAL A 74 -21.18 28.29 -1.62
N LYS A 75 -20.83 27.10 -2.09
CA LYS A 75 -19.45 26.61 -2.13
C LYS A 75 -18.68 27.24 -3.30
N ALA A 76 -17.98 28.34 -3.03
CA ALA A 76 -17.18 29.07 -4.00
C ALA A 76 -15.94 28.31 -4.47
N LEU A 77 -15.27 28.82 -5.50
CA LEU A 77 -14.04 28.21 -6.05
C LEU A 77 -12.95 28.05 -4.98
N ARG A 78 -12.72 29.10 -4.16
CA ARG A 78 -11.73 29.05 -3.08
C ARG A 78 -12.04 27.93 -2.08
N ALA A 79 -13.28 27.72 -1.71
CA ALA A 79 -13.69 26.67 -0.79
C ALA A 79 -13.46 25.26 -1.36
N ARG A 80 -13.46 25.09 -2.68
CA ARG A 80 -13.13 23.82 -3.35
C ARG A 80 -11.63 23.50 -3.32
N LEU A 81 -10.80 24.53 -3.26
CA LEU A 81 -9.33 24.39 -3.25
C LEU A 81 -8.76 24.31 -1.84
N LYS A 82 -9.36 25.06 -0.90
CA LYS A 82 -8.90 25.23 0.48
C LYS A 82 -9.18 24.01 1.35
N GLY A 83 -8.29 23.79 2.31
CA GLY A 83 -8.52 22.82 3.40
C GLY A 83 -8.11 21.40 3.07
N LYS A 84 -8.32 20.50 4.06
CA LYS A 84 -7.93 19.08 3.97
C LYS A 84 -8.71 18.31 2.90
N GLU A 85 -9.96 18.70 2.69
CA GLU A 85 -10.87 18.05 1.73
C GLU A 85 -10.89 18.76 0.37
N GLY A 86 -10.14 19.86 0.24
CA GLY A 86 -10.00 20.60 -1.02
C GLY A 86 -9.18 19.86 -2.06
N ARG A 87 -9.19 20.37 -3.29
CA ARG A 87 -8.48 19.75 -4.41
C ARG A 87 -6.97 19.64 -4.18
N LEU A 88 -6.35 20.65 -3.56
CA LEU A 88 -4.90 20.64 -3.34
C LEU A 88 -4.50 19.53 -2.36
N ARG A 89 -5.00 19.54 -1.14
CA ARG A 89 -4.60 18.60 -0.10
C ARG A 89 -5.31 17.24 -0.20
N GLY A 90 -6.55 17.21 -0.67
CA GLY A 90 -7.39 16.02 -0.71
C GLY A 90 -7.32 15.20 -1.99
N ASN A 91 -6.89 15.80 -3.12
CA ASN A 91 -6.87 15.10 -4.41
C ASN A 91 -5.54 15.18 -5.17
N LEU A 92 -4.66 16.15 -4.87
CA LEU A 92 -3.38 16.32 -5.56
C LEU A 92 -2.19 15.89 -4.69
N MET A 93 -2.09 16.40 -3.47
CA MET A 93 -1.01 16.00 -2.53
C MET A 93 -1.21 14.58 -2.01
N GLY A 94 -2.44 14.15 -1.88
CA GLY A 94 -2.81 12.79 -1.51
C GLY A 94 -4.13 12.40 -2.17
N LYS A 95 -4.26 11.15 -2.58
CA LYS A 95 -5.47 10.61 -3.21
C LYS A 95 -5.67 9.15 -2.84
N ARG A 96 -6.90 8.66 -2.96
CA ARG A 96 -7.20 7.24 -2.85
C ARG A 96 -6.70 6.53 -4.10
N VAL A 97 -6.12 5.36 -3.91
CA VAL A 97 -5.52 4.56 -4.99
C VAL A 97 -6.16 3.18 -5.07
N ASP A 98 -6.20 2.63 -6.28
CA ASP A 98 -6.59 1.25 -6.55
C ASP A 98 -5.41 0.28 -6.32
N PHE A 99 -5.65 -1.01 -6.43
CA PHE A 99 -4.67 -2.08 -6.21
C PHE A 99 -4.03 -2.05 -4.83
N SER A 100 -4.84 -1.73 -3.84
CA SER A 100 -4.46 -1.70 -2.43
C SER A 100 -5.40 -2.57 -1.60
N ALA A 101 -4.89 -3.05 -0.47
CA ALA A 101 -5.65 -3.80 0.51
C ALA A 101 -5.30 -3.33 1.91
N ARG A 102 -6.22 -3.55 2.85
CA ARG A 102 -6.03 -3.25 4.26
C ARG A 102 -6.67 -4.34 5.10
N THR A 103 -5.93 -4.86 6.05
CA THR A 103 -6.43 -5.82 7.04
C THR A 103 -5.58 -5.78 8.30
N VAL A 104 -6.07 -6.45 9.32
CA VAL A 104 -5.36 -6.64 10.60
C VAL A 104 -4.09 -7.47 10.37
N ILE A 105 -3.05 -7.16 11.13
CA ILE A 105 -1.78 -7.87 11.11
C ILE A 105 -1.67 -8.85 12.27
N THR A 106 -0.97 -9.94 12.02
CA THR A 106 -0.57 -10.92 13.05
C THR A 106 0.90 -11.30 12.87
N GLY A 107 1.57 -11.61 13.98
CA GLY A 107 2.95 -12.08 13.94
C GLY A 107 3.04 -13.53 13.49
N ASP A 108 4.04 -13.84 12.68
CA ASP A 108 4.39 -15.21 12.29
C ASP A 108 5.92 -15.35 12.24
N PRO A 109 6.51 -16.11 13.18
CA PRO A 109 7.96 -16.30 13.20
C PRO A 109 8.48 -17.23 12.09
N ASN A 110 7.60 -17.97 11.41
CA ASN A 110 7.97 -18.97 10.39
C ASN A 110 8.09 -18.39 8.97
N ILE A 111 7.85 -17.09 8.79
CA ILE A 111 8.09 -16.41 7.53
C ILE A 111 9.43 -15.67 7.57
N GLU A 112 10.05 -15.52 6.41
CA GLU A 112 11.31 -14.78 6.30
C GLU A 112 11.11 -13.29 6.58
N LEU A 113 12.22 -12.60 6.90
CA LEU A 113 12.21 -11.18 7.24
C LEU A 113 11.59 -10.30 6.15
N ASP A 114 11.82 -10.62 4.91
CA ASP A 114 11.34 -9.88 3.74
C ASP A 114 10.00 -10.36 3.19
N GLN A 115 9.40 -11.38 3.80
CA GLN A 115 8.10 -11.90 3.38
C GLN A 115 6.94 -11.23 4.12
N VAL A 116 5.81 -11.16 3.46
CA VAL A 116 4.51 -10.82 4.04
C VAL A 116 3.51 -11.90 3.67
N GLY A 117 2.84 -12.45 4.69
CA GLY A 117 1.76 -13.41 4.49
C GLY A 117 0.51 -12.68 3.99
N VAL A 118 0.04 -13.04 2.80
CA VAL A 118 -1.15 -12.45 2.17
C VAL A 118 -2.26 -13.49 2.11
N PRO A 119 -3.47 -13.16 2.59
CA PRO A 119 -4.63 -14.05 2.45
C PRO A 119 -4.94 -14.35 0.99
N LYS A 120 -5.27 -15.61 0.69
CA LYS A 120 -5.68 -16.04 -0.67
C LYS A 120 -6.89 -15.24 -1.19
N SER A 121 -7.80 -14.82 -0.32
CA SER A 121 -8.96 -13.99 -0.69
C SER A 121 -8.54 -12.62 -1.24
N ILE A 122 -7.54 -12.00 -0.63
CA ILE A 122 -6.96 -10.72 -1.10
C ILE A 122 -6.18 -10.94 -2.38
N ALA A 123 -5.38 -12.02 -2.45
CA ALA A 123 -4.58 -12.33 -3.63
C ALA A 123 -5.42 -12.59 -4.90
N ARG A 124 -6.66 -13.07 -4.76
CA ARG A 124 -7.60 -13.21 -5.89
C ARG A 124 -8.22 -11.90 -6.34
N ASN A 125 -8.27 -10.89 -5.48
CA ASN A 125 -8.83 -9.59 -5.81
C ASN A 125 -7.80 -8.62 -6.36
N LEU A 126 -6.58 -8.64 -5.82
CA LEU A 126 -5.47 -7.82 -6.29
C LEU A 126 -4.81 -8.51 -7.47
N THR A 127 -4.47 -7.73 -8.49
CA THR A 127 -3.90 -8.23 -9.73
C THR A 127 -2.62 -7.51 -10.08
N TYR A 128 -1.74 -8.24 -10.76
CA TYR A 128 -0.54 -7.69 -11.38
C TYR A 128 -0.63 -7.85 -12.89
N PRO A 129 -0.43 -6.78 -13.69
CA PRO A 129 -0.48 -6.86 -15.14
C PRO A 129 0.81 -7.48 -15.68
N GLU A 130 0.70 -8.62 -16.34
CA GLU A 130 1.81 -9.31 -16.96
C GLU A 130 1.61 -9.33 -18.48
N ARG A 131 2.64 -8.87 -19.23
CA ARG A 131 2.59 -8.85 -20.69
C ARG A 131 2.81 -10.25 -21.24
N VAL A 132 1.99 -10.64 -22.21
CA VAL A 132 2.09 -11.92 -22.92
C VAL A 132 3.30 -11.91 -23.84
N THR A 133 4.20 -12.84 -23.62
CA THR A 133 5.36 -13.13 -24.47
C THR A 133 5.29 -14.56 -24.96
N PRO A 134 6.08 -14.96 -26.01
CA PRO A 134 6.11 -16.36 -26.45
C PRO A 134 6.50 -17.34 -25.34
N TYR A 135 7.32 -16.90 -24.37
CA TYR A 135 7.83 -17.75 -23.29
C TYR A 135 6.80 -18.00 -22.18
N ASN A 136 5.97 -17.02 -21.83
CA ASN A 136 5.00 -17.12 -20.73
C ASN A 136 3.57 -17.41 -21.21
N ARG A 137 3.33 -17.48 -22.54
CA ARG A 137 1.99 -17.64 -23.12
C ARG A 137 1.27 -18.88 -22.59
N ALA A 138 1.95 -20.02 -22.50
CA ALA A 138 1.36 -21.26 -22.03
C ALA A 138 0.86 -21.12 -20.58
N TYR A 139 1.71 -20.60 -19.71
CA TYR A 139 1.39 -20.33 -18.29
C TYR A 139 0.20 -19.34 -18.16
N LEU A 140 0.25 -18.21 -18.86
CA LEU A 140 -0.82 -17.22 -18.78
C LEU A 140 -2.14 -17.74 -19.38
N SER A 141 -2.10 -18.61 -20.39
CA SER A 141 -3.30 -19.25 -20.95
C SER A 141 -3.97 -20.18 -19.92
N GLU A 142 -3.20 -20.86 -19.09
CA GLU A 142 -3.72 -21.66 -18.00
C GLU A 142 -4.42 -20.79 -16.95
N LEU A 143 -3.80 -19.65 -16.56
CA LEU A 143 -4.40 -18.70 -15.62
C LEU A 143 -5.71 -18.11 -16.14
N VAL A 144 -5.77 -17.77 -17.41
CA VAL A 144 -6.98 -17.26 -18.05
C VAL A 144 -8.07 -18.32 -18.09
N ARG A 145 -7.72 -19.60 -18.32
CA ARG A 145 -8.65 -20.72 -18.29
C ARG A 145 -9.26 -20.93 -16.89
N ASN A 146 -8.45 -20.80 -15.83
CA ASN A 146 -8.90 -20.91 -14.45
C ASN A 146 -9.87 -19.77 -14.08
N GLY A 147 -9.66 -18.58 -14.65
CA GLY A 147 -10.52 -17.42 -14.42
C GLY A 147 -10.33 -16.76 -13.05
N PRO A 148 -11.27 -15.89 -12.65
CA PRO A 148 -11.11 -15.07 -11.45
C PRO A 148 -11.41 -15.80 -10.13
N ASN A 149 -12.17 -16.91 -10.17
CA ASN A 149 -12.65 -17.58 -8.95
C ASN A 149 -11.70 -18.65 -8.44
N GLU A 150 -10.91 -19.23 -9.31
CA GLU A 150 -9.93 -20.26 -8.95
C GLU A 150 -8.54 -19.68 -8.82
N TYR A 151 -7.78 -20.15 -7.85
CA TYR A 151 -6.38 -19.77 -7.68
C TYR A 151 -5.48 -20.97 -8.09
N PRO A 152 -4.44 -20.76 -8.87
CA PRO A 152 -4.01 -19.52 -9.54
C PRO A 152 -4.90 -19.17 -10.75
N GLY A 153 -5.15 -17.88 -10.97
CA GLY A 153 -6.02 -17.41 -12.04
C GLY A 153 -5.70 -15.98 -12.48
N ALA A 154 -6.58 -15.46 -13.33
CA ALA A 154 -6.53 -14.09 -13.82
C ALA A 154 -7.93 -13.46 -13.79
N ARG A 155 -7.97 -12.14 -13.73
CA ARG A 155 -9.22 -11.38 -13.65
C ARG A 155 -9.60 -10.71 -14.95
N TYR A 156 -8.64 -10.09 -15.62
CA TYR A 156 -8.85 -9.35 -16.86
C TYR A 156 -7.78 -9.70 -17.89
N VAL A 157 -8.17 -9.57 -19.14
CA VAL A 157 -7.25 -9.59 -20.30
C VAL A 157 -7.43 -8.29 -21.05
N ILE A 158 -6.34 -7.58 -21.31
CA ILE A 158 -6.32 -6.33 -22.05
C ILE A 158 -5.68 -6.61 -23.41
N ARG A 159 -6.41 -6.31 -24.48
CA ARG A 159 -5.93 -6.42 -25.86
C ARG A 159 -4.99 -5.27 -26.20
N ASP A 160 -4.28 -5.40 -27.29
CA ASP A 160 -3.46 -4.36 -27.91
C ASP A 160 -4.28 -3.10 -28.30
N THR A 161 -5.57 -3.28 -28.60
CA THR A 161 -6.52 -2.19 -28.86
C THR A 161 -6.92 -1.39 -27.61
N GLY A 162 -6.52 -1.83 -26.42
CA GLY A 162 -6.93 -1.24 -25.13
C GLY A 162 -8.26 -1.79 -24.59
N GLU A 163 -8.92 -2.69 -25.30
CA GLU A 163 -10.14 -3.33 -24.83
C GLU A 163 -9.85 -4.25 -23.64
N ARG A 164 -10.57 -4.04 -22.54
CA ARG A 164 -10.45 -4.82 -21.30
C ARG A 164 -11.57 -5.86 -21.23
N ILE A 165 -11.20 -7.12 -21.24
CA ILE A 165 -12.11 -8.26 -21.18
C ILE A 165 -12.17 -8.78 -19.74
N ASP A 166 -13.35 -8.79 -19.14
CA ASP A 166 -13.59 -9.38 -17.82
C ASP A 166 -13.83 -10.89 -17.95
N LEU A 167 -12.96 -11.69 -17.33
CA LEU A 167 -13.05 -13.16 -17.35
C LEU A 167 -14.22 -13.70 -16.51
N LYS A 168 -14.85 -12.88 -15.68
CA LYS A 168 -16.01 -13.25 -14.90
C LYS A 168 -17.25 -13.53 -15.78
N TYR A 169 -17.38 -12.75 -16.85
CA TYR A 169 -18.56 -12.80 -17.75
C TYR A 169 -18.31 -13.59 -19.02
N ASN A 170 -17.06 -13.91 -19.35
CA ASN A 170 -16.72 -14.71 -20.51
C ASN A 170 -16.72 -16.21 -20.20
N ARG A 171 -17.21 -17.01 -21.17
CA ARG A 171 -17.19 -18.47 -21.08
C ARG A 171 -15.72 -18.96 -21.03
N ARG A 172 -15.44 -19.89 -20.14
CA ARG A 172 -14.12 -20.51 -19.97
C ARG A 172 -13.65 -21.14 -21.29
N GLY A 173 -12.49 -20.74 -21.76
CA GLY A 173 -11.77 -21.43 -22.83
C GLY A 173 -11.66 -20.76 -24.20
N ASP A 174 -12.37 -19.67 -24.44
CA ASP A 174 -12.47 -19.11 -25.81
C ASP A 174 -11.45 -17.99 -26.11
N ILE A 175 -10.56 -17.64 -25.18
CA ILE A 175 -9.63 -16.54 -25.40
C ILE A 175 -8.25 -17.08 -25.75
N ALA A 176 -7.93 -17.04 -27.08
CA ALA A 176 -6.56 -17.32 -27.54
C ALA A 176 -5.67 -16.10 -27.31
N LEU A 177 -4.77 -16.19 -26.32
CA LEU A 177 -3.83 -15.10 -26.03
C LEU A 177 -2.87 -14.86 -27.19
N GLN A 178 -2.67 -13.59 -27.53
CA GLN A 178 -1.68 -13.14 -28.50
C GLN A 178 -0.52 -12.43 -27.82
N ALA A 179 0.67 -12.49 -28.43
CA ALA A 179 1.82 -11.77 -27.92
C ALA A 179 1.56 -10.24 -27.91
N GLY A 180 1.95 -9.57 -26.84
CA GLY A 180 1.72 -8.14 -26.66
C GLY A 180 0.50 -7.80 -25.82
N TRP A 181 -0.47 -8.70 -25.67
CA TRP A 181 -1.61 -8.50 -24.76
C TRP A 181 -1.13 -8.47 -23.30
N ILE A 182 -1.96 -7.97 -22.41
CA ILE A 182 -1.68 -7.91 -20.97
C ILE A 182 -2.72 -8.75 -20.24
N VAL A 183 -2.25 -9.63 -19.35
CA VAL A 183 -3.10 -10.42 -18.47
C VAL A 183 -2.95 -9.89 -17.04
N GLU A 184 -4.06 -9.48 -16.44
CA GLU A 184 -4.10 -9.14 -15.02
C GLU A 184 -4.25 -10.43 -14.19
N ARG A 185 -3.11 -11.03 -13.83
CA ARG A 185 -3.07 -12.26 -13.03
C ARG A 185 -3.22 -11.99 -11.55
N HIS A 186 -3.65 -12.97 -10.80
CA HIS A 186 -3.62 -12.93 -9.34
C HIS A 186 -2.19 -12.79 -8.82
N LEU A 187 -2.06 -12.30 -7.59
CA LEU A 187 -0.78 -12.32 -6.89
C LEU A 187 -0.28 -13.75 -6.73
N LYS A 188 1.02 -13.93 -6.87
CA LYS A 188 1.71 -15.21 -6.66
C LYS A 188 2.82 -15.05 -5.63
N ASP A 189 3.30 -16.17 -5.10
CA ASP A 189 4.44 -16.17 -4.21
C ASP A 189 5.68 -15.55 -4.88
N GLY A 190 6.39 -14.71 -4.12
CA GLY A 190 7.55 -14.00 -4.60
C GLY A 190 7.28 -12.66 -5.29
N ASP A 191 6.04 -12.26 -5.51
CA ASP A 191 5.72 -10.92 -6.02
C ASP A 191 6.13 -9.85 -4.99
N TYR A 192 6.72 -8.76 -5.48
CA TYR A 192 7.06 -7.61 -4.65
C TYR A 192 5.83 -6.72 -4.45
N VAL A 193 5.55 -6.38 -3.21
CA VAL A 193 4.47 -5.48 -2.81
C VAL A 193 4.99 -4.44 -1.84
N LEU A 194 4.41 -3.25 -1.86
CA LEU A 194 4.72 -2.21 -0.90
C LEU A 194 3.82 -2.36 0.32
N PHE A 195 4.42 -2.44 1.50
CA PHE A 195 3.72 -2.61 2.76
C PHE A 195 3.93 -1.39 3.64
N ASN A 196 2.88 -0.89 4.27
CA ASN A 196 2.89 0.37 5.01
C ASN A 196 2.00 0.31 6.25
N ARG A 197 2.45 0.97 7.32
CA ARG A 197 1.62 1.33 8.48
C ARG A 197 1.59 2.84 8.66
N GLN A 198 0.41 3.38 8.86
CA GLN A 198 0.22 4.79 9.23
C GLN A 198 0.29 4.96 10.76
N PRO A 199 0.85 6.06 11.27
CA PRO A 199 1.47 7.17 10.54
C PRO A 199 2.86 6.82 9.99
N SER A 200 3.15 7.27 8.75
CA SER A 200 4.45 7.04 8.10
C SER A 200 5.43 8.16 8.49
N LEU A 201 6.21 7.97 9.55
CA LEU A 201 7.07 9.01 10.12
C LEU A 201 8.48 9.02 9.51
N HIS A 202 8.93 7.92 8.93
CA HIS A 202 10.25 7.78 8.32
C HIS A 202 10.17 6.84 7.11
N LYS A 203 11.24 6.77 6.32
CA LYS A 203 11.24 5.98 5.08
C LYS A 203 10.99 4.49 5.29
N MET A 204 11.39 3.94 6.45
CA MET A 204 11.20 2.53 6.79
C MET A 204 9.77 2.18 7.22
N SER A 205 8.87 3.15 7.33
CA SER A 205 7.44 2.90 7.51
C SER A 205 6.74 2.40 6.24
N MET A 206 7.43 2.42 5.11
CA MET A 206 7.02 1.86 3.82
C MET A 206 8.17 1.04 3.25
N MET A 207 8.01 -0.27 3.20
CA MET A 207 9.04 -1.18 2.68
C MET A 207 8.43 -2.20 1.73
N ALA A 208 9.25 -2.71 0.81
CA ALA A 208 8.85 -3.75 -0.11
C ALA A 208 9.08 -5.14 0.50
N HIS A 209 8.05 -5.95 0.43
CA HIS A 209 8.06 -7.35 0.87
C HIS A 209 7.79 -8.28 -0.30
N ARG A 210 8.24 -9.52 -0.20
CA ARG A 210 7.83 -10.61 -1.09
C ARG A 210 6.56 -11.25 -0.55
N VAL A 211 5.61 -11.49 -1.42
CA VAL A 211 4.35 -12.15 -1.06
C VAL A 211 4.58 -13.62 -0.75
N LYS A 212 3.98 -14.10 0.32
CA LYS A 212 3.75 -15.50 0.62
C LYS A 212 2.26 -15.72 0.85
N LEU A 213 1.63 -16.53 0.02
CA LEU A 213 0.20 -16.79 0.14
C LEU A 213 -0.08 -17.71 1.31
N MET A 214 -1.05 -17.32 2.13
CA MET A 214 -1.43 -18.03 3.33
C MET A 214 -2.95 -18.11 3.46
N ASP A 215 -3.40 -19.08 4.22
CA ASP A 215 -4.80 -19.19 4.60
C ASP A 215 -5.14 -18.16 5.70
N TYR A 216 -6.44 -18.00 5.97
CA TYR A 216 -7.02 -17.00 6.88
C TYR A 216 -6.96 -15.56 6.36
N SER A 217 -7.48 -14.62 7.14
CA SER A 217 -7.81 -13.27 6.65
C SER A 217 -6.86 -12.16 7.10
N THR A 218 -5.80 -12.47 7.84
CA THR A 218 -4.84 -11.49 8.36
C THR A 218 -3.55 -11.45 7.56
N PHE A 219 -2.93 -10.27 7.47
CA PHE A 219 -1.55 -10.20 7.01
C PHE A 219 -0.60 -10.77 8.06
N ARG A 220 0.38 -11.53 7.63
CA ARG A 220 1.41 -12.12 8.48
C ARG A 220 2.71 -11.36 8.31
N LEU A 221 3.36 -11.08 9.43
CA LEU A 221 4.57 -10.26 9.47
C LEU A 221 5.59 -10.92 10.38
N ASN A 222 6.86 -10.89 9.97
CA ASN A 222 7.96 -11.32 10.84
C ASN A 222 8.09 -10.34 12.01
N LEU A 223 8.30 -10.87 13.20
CA LEU A 223 8.40 -10.07 14.44
C LEU A 223 9.52 -9.03 14.39
N SER A 224 10.64 -9.34 13.76
CA SER A 224 11.79 -8.44 13.66
C SER A 224 11.54 -7.20 12.79
N VAL A 225 10.48 -7.18 12.00
CA VAL A 225 10.09 -6.04 11.15
C VAL A 225 9.12 -5.09 11.87
N THR A 226 8.64 -5.45 13.05
CA THR A 226 7.69 -4.60 13.78
C THR A 226 8.26 -3.25 14.23
N PRO A 227 9.53 -3.10 14.66
CA PRO A 227 10.06 -1.80 15.08
C PRO A 227 10.06 -0.71 14.00
N PRO A 228 10.50 -0.96 12.74
CA PRO A 228 10.43 0.07 11.69
C PRO A 228 9.01 0.52 11.38
N TYR A 229 8.02 -0.36 11.47
CA TYR A 229 6.61 -0.01 11.30
C TYR A 229 5.98 0.56 12.57
N ASN A 230 6.65 0.47 13.72
CA ASN A 230 6.07 0.73 15.03
C ASN A 230 4.72 0.01 15.21
N ALA A 231 4.68 -1.27 14.80
CA ALA A 231 3.50 -2.10 14.78
C ALA A 231 3.48 -3.06 15.97
N ASP A 232 2.29 -3.30 16.50
CA ASP A 232 2.00 -4.34 17.47
C ASP A 232 0.80 -5.17 16.99
N PHE A 233 0.51 -6.26 17.68
CA PHE A 233 -0.52 -7.21 17.26
C PHE A 233 -1.77 -7.14 18.15
N ASP A 234 -2.10 -5.94 18.62
CA ASP A 234 -3.26 -5.65 19.46
C ASP A 234 -4.52 -5.27 18.67
N GLY A 235 -4.48 -5.39 17.35
CA GLY A 235 -5.55 -5.02 16.43
C GLY A 235 -5.13 -4.01 15.37
N ASP A 236 -3.83 -3.73 15.26
CA ASP A 236 -3.29 -2.86 14.22
C ASP A 236 -3.64 -3.36 12.83
N GLU A 237 -3.89 -2.43 11.93
CA GLU A 237 -4.11 -2.67 10.51
C GLU A 237 -2.97 -2.06 9.70
N MET A 238 -2.58 -2.76 8.63
CA MET A 238 -1.58 -2.28 7.69
C MET A 238 -2.10 -2.30 6.25
N ASN A 239 -1.48 -1.48 5.41
CA ASN A 239 -1.86 -1.33 4.01
C ASN A 239 -0.85 -2.03 3.11
N LEU A 240 -1.36 -2.66 2.07
CA LEU A 240 -0.58 -3.32 1.04
C LEU A 240 -0.91 -2.70 -0.31
N HIS A 241 0.12 -2.40 -1.10
CA HIS A 241 -0.02 -1.85 -2.45
C HIS A 241 0.73 -2.74 -3.44
N VAL A 242 0.06 -3.05 -4.55
CA VAL A 242 0.64 -3.86 -5.63
C VAL A 242 1.15 -2.94 -6.73
N PRO A 243 2.43 -3.00 -7.10
CA PRO A 243 2.97 -2.24 -8.22
C PRO A 243 2.28 -2.68 -9.52
N GLN A 244 2.03 -1.74 -10.43
CA GLN A 244 1.33 -2.01 -11.69
C GLN A 244 2.23 -1.87 -12.91
N SER A 245 3.50 -1.58 -12.73
CA SER A 245 4.50 -1.50 -13.80
C SER A 245 5.79 -2.22 -13.44
N GLU A 246 6.56 -2.61 -14.43
CA GLU A 246 7.86 -3.25 -14.22
C GLU A 246 8.89 -2.30 -13.61
N GLU A 247 8.82 -1.01 -13.92
CA GLU A 247 9.67 0.03 -13.34
C GLU A 247 9.42 0.15 -11.82
N ALA A 248 8.14 0.22 -11.41
CA ALA A 248 7.78 0.26 -10.00
C ALA A 248 8.21 -1.02 -9.27
N ARG A 249 8.05 -2.18 -9.92
CA ARG A 249 8.50 -3.47 -9.38
C ARG A 249 10.01 -3.51 -9.20
N ALA A 250 10.77 -3.00 -10.16
CA ALA A 250 12.22 -2.90 -10.08
C ALA A 250 12.66 -1.96 -8.95
N GLU A 251 11.99 -0.83 -8.77
CA GLU A 251 12.23 0.10 -7.65
C GLU A 251 11.98 -0.57 -6.30
N LEU A 252 10.87 -1.30 -6.15
CA LEU A 252 10.59 -2.06 -4.94
C LEU A 252 11.65 -3.11 -4.65
N ALA A 253 12.09 -3.87 -5.66
CA ALA A 253 13.10 -4.92 -5.50
C ALA A 253 14.50 -4.38 -5.21
N GLN A 254 14.88 -3.24 -5.79
CA GLN A 254 16.25 -2.74 -5.72
C GLN A 254 16.47 -1.67 -4.66
N ILE A 255 15.44 -0.90 -4.31
CA ILE A 255 15.56 0.23 -3.36
C ILE A 255 14.78 -0.04 -2.08
N ALA A 256 13.48 -0.29 -2.17
CA ALA A 256 12.58 -0.36 -1.01
C ALA A 256 12.56 -1.72 -0.30
N TRP A 257 13.23 -2.73 -0.82
CA TRP A 257 13.23 -4.08 -0.27
C TRP A 257 13.75 -4.12 1.17
N VAL A 258 13.08 -4.88 2.04
CA VAL A 258 13.36 -4.94 3.50
C VAL A 258 14.84 -5.17 3.82
N PRO A 259 15.57 -6.13 3.23
CA PRO A 259 16.99 -6.33 3.54
C PRO A 259 17.87 -5.11 3.26
N ARG A 260 17.47 -4.25 2.33
CA ARG A 260 18.19 -3.01 2.01
C ARG A 260 17.86 -1.84 2.93
N GLN A 261 16.87 -2.01 3.82
CA GLN A 261 16.41 -1.00 4.77
C GLN A 261 16.80 -1.31 6.23
N ILE A 262 17.61 -2.35 6.47
CA ILE A 262 17.98 -2.78 7.81
C ILE A 262 18.76 -1.69 8.55
N VAL A 263 19.70 -1.02 7.89
CA VAL A 263 20.52 0.04 8.49
C VAL A 263 19.91 1.40 8.19
N SER A 264 19.65 2.16 9.26
CA SER A 264 19.15 3.54 9.13
C SER A 264 20.28 4.52 8.85
N PRO A 265 20.17 5.37 7.81
CA PRO A 265 21.14 6.43 7.55
C PRO A 265 21.10 7.57 8.58
N GLN A 266 20.00 7.69 9.34
CA GLN A 266 19.82 8.74 10.35
C GLN A 266 20.68 8.48 11.59
N ALA A 267 20.78 7.22 12.02
CA ALA A 267 21.42 6.86 13.29
C ALA A 267 22.63 5.94 13.13
N ASN A 268 22.96 5.52 11.89
CA ASN A 268 24.02 4.53 11.60
C ASN A 268 23.85 3.22 12.40
N LYS A 269 22.61 2.84 12.65
CA LYS A 269 22.26 1.67 13.46
C LYS A 269 21.19 0.86 12.73
N PRO A 270 21.14 -0.47 12.96
CA PRO A 270 20.05 -1.27 12.45
C PRO A 270 18.73 -0.86 13.11
N VAL A 271 17.66 -0.78 12.32
CA VAL A 271 16.29 -0.51 12.79
C VAL A 271 15.52 -1.78 13.09
N MET A 272 16.02 -2.92 12.64
CA MET A 272 15.46 -4.24 12.87
C MET A 272 16.36 -5.02 13.80
N GLY A 273 15.76 -5.78 14.71
CA GLY A 273 16.47 -6.58 15.67
C GLY A 273 15.59 -7.70 16.21
N ILE A 274 16.12 -8.46 17.13
CA ILE A 274 15.39 -9.50 17.82
C ILE A 274 14.52 -8.86 18.89
N VAL A 275 13.21 -9.07 18.85
CA VAL A 275 12.22 -8.43 19.71
C VAL A 275 11.21 -9.44 20.24
N GLN A 276 10.46 -9.03 21.26
CA GLN A 276 9.32 -9.74 21.83
C GLN A 276 9.66 -11.21 22.21
N ASP A 277 8.86 -12.17 21.78
CA ASP A 277 8.99 -13.59 22.15
C ASP A 277 10.30 -14.22 21.65
N THR A 278 10.81 -13.80 20.52
CA THR A 278 12.08 -14.28 19.98
C THR A 278 13.25 -13.90 20.90
N LEU A 279 13.25 -12.68 21.43
CA LEU A 279 14.25 -12.24 22.39
C LEU A 279 14.17 -13.03 23.71
N CYS A 280 12.96 -13.27 24.21
CA CYS A 280 12.73 -14.10 25.38
C CYS A 280 13.18 -15.55 25.15
N GLY A 281 12.88 -16.09 23.98
CA GLY A 281 13.29 -17.42 23.54
C GLY A 281 14.81 -17.58 23.51
N ILE A 282 15.53 -16.64 22.90
CA ILE A 282 17.00 -16.64 22.85
C ILE A 282 17.60 -16.55 24.24
N ARG A 283 17.05 -15.69 25.10
CA ARG A 283 17.52 -15.62 26.51
C ARG A 283 17.39 -16.98 27.20
N LYS A 284 16.23 -17.63 27.12
CA LYS A 284 16.00 -18.93 27.72
C LYS A 284 16.89 -20.02 27.11
N PHE A 285 17.11 -19.98 25.81
CA PHE A 285 17.92 -20.92 25.06
C PHE A 285 19.42 -20.82 25.39
N THR A 286 19.90 -19.62 25.78
CA THR A 286 21.31 -19.37 26.06
C THR A 286 21.68 -19.41 27.53
N VAL A 287 20.77 -19.80 28.42
CA VAL A 287 21.07 -20.02 29.84
C VAL A 287 22.03 -21.22 30.01
N ARG A 288 22.90 -21.18 30.99
CA ARG A 288 23.89 -22.25 31.25
C ARG A 288 23.26 -23.62 31.49
N ASP A 289 22.10 -23.65 32.09
CA ASP A 289 21.38 -24.88 32.44
C ASP A 289 20.52 -25.46 31.29
N CYS A 290 20.54 -24.81 30.12
CA CYS A 290 19.85 -25.29 28.93
C CYS A 290 20.70 -26.37 28.25
N LEU A 291 20.47 -27.58 28.69
CA LEU A 291 21.09 -28.82 28.16
C LEU A 291 20.03 -29.64 27.43
N MET A 292 20.37 -30.14 26.26
CA MET A 292 19.45 -30.85 25.38
C MET A 292 19.96 -32.25 25.08
N ASP A 293 19.03 -33.19 25.03
CA ASP A 293 19.26 -34.58 24.59
C ASP A 293 19.39 -34.62 23.05
N TYR A 294 19.93 -35.73 22.54
CA TYR A 294 20.17 -35.93 21.13
C TYR A 294 18.92 -35.76 20.25
N ASP A 295 17.77 -36.29 20.70
CA ASP A 295 16.51 -36.20 19.94
C ASP A 295 16.01 -34.74 19.82
N GLN A 296 16.17 -33.97 20.89
CA GLN A 296 15.84 -32.54 20.89
C GLN A 296 16.76 -31.74 19.95
N VAL A 297 18.05 -32.05 19.97
CA VAL A 297 19.04 -31.43 19.08
C VAL A 297 18.72 -31.69 17.62
N GLN A 298 18.44 -32.92 17.24
CA GLN A 298 18.09 -33.28 15.88
C GLN A 298 16.82 -32.53 15.43
N ASN A 299 15.80 -32.48 16.28
CA ASN A 299 14.56 -31.77 15.98
C ASN A 299 14.79 -30.28 15.73
N ILE A 300 15.68 -29.64 16.50
CA ILE A 300 16.05 -28.24 16.32
C ILE A 300 16.87 -28.03 15.04
N LEU A 301 17.86 -28.88 14.79
CA LEU A 301 18.73 -28.79 13.60
C LEU A 301 17.95 -28.95 12.28
N MET A 302 16.86 -29.68 12.27
CA MET A 302 15.99 -29.80 11.09
C MET A 302 15.35 -28.48 10.65
N TRP A 303 15.26 -27.49 11.53
CA TRP A 303 14.76 -26.16 11.20
C TRP A 303 15.83 -25.21 10.65
N LEU A 304 17.09 -25.64 10.63
CA LEU A 304 18.21 -24.84 10.12
C LEU A 304 18.26 -24.96 8.59
N PRO A 305 18.06 -23.85 7.83
CA PRO A 305 17.96 -23.93 6.36
C PRO A 305 19.24 -24.46 5.69
N ASP A 306 20.41 -24.05 6.20
CA ASP A 306 21.70 -24.35 5.61
C ASP A 306 22.50 -25.41 6.43
N TRP A 307 21.79 -26.28 7.13
CA TRP A 307 22.46 -27.31 7.93
C TRP A 307 23.12 -28.37 7.03
N ASP A 308 24.39 -28.62 7.30
CA ASP A 308 25.22 -29.59 6.57
C ASP A 308 24.91 -31.08 6.86
N GLY A 309 23.96 -31.35 7.74
CA GLY A 309 23.58 -32.70 8.17
C GLY A 309 24.47 -33.30 9.26
N ILE A 310 25.49 -32.56 9.71
CA ILE A 310 26.42 -33.02 10.74
C ILE A 310 26.00 -32.53 12.11
N VAL A 311 25.73 -33.45 13.04
CA VAL A 311 25.47 -33.11 14.44
C VAL A 311 26.78 -32.76 15.13
N PRO A 312 26.90 -31.56 15.77
CA PRO A 312 28.13 -31.20 16.46
C PRO A 312 28.43 -32.12 17.65
N GLN A 313 29.68 -32.14 18.07
CA GLN A 313 30.06 -32.90 19.24
C GLN A 313 29.35 -32.39 20.50
N PRO A 314 28.88 -33.27 21.39
CA PRO A 314 28.23 -32.85 22.64
C PRO A 314 29.20 -32.10 23.55
N CYS A 315 28.70 -31.08 24.26
CA CYS A 315 29.50 -30.35 25.26
C CYS A 315 29.71 -31.15 26.56
N ILE A 316 28.86 -32.08 26.87
CA ILE A 316 28.97 -33.00 27.99
C ILE A 316 28.86 -34.44 27.46
N LEU A 317 29.84 -35.31 27.80
CA LEU A 317 29.91 -36.68 27.34
C LEU A 317 29.34 -37.67 28.34
N LYS A 318 29.50 -37.39 29.62
CA LYS A 318 29.09 -38.30 30.72
C LYS A 318 28.22 -37.53 31.71
N PRO A 319 27.17 -38.16 32.31
CA PRO A 319 26.71 -39.55 32.15
C PRO A 319 26.02 -39.84 30.82
N LYS A 320 25.42 -38.82 30.16
CA LYS A 320 24.82 -38.85 28.84
C LYS A 320 25.36 -37.74 27.98
N PRO A 321 25.35 -37.85 26.65
CA PRO A 321 25.70 -36.78 25.79
C PRO A 321 24.64 -35.67 25.87
N PHE A 322 25.08 -34.44 26.14
CA PHE A 322 24.25 -33.25 26.15
C PHE A 322 24.85 -32.13 25.32
N TRP A 323 24.00 -31.37 24.68
CA TRP A 323 24.34 -30.16 23.90
C TRP A 323 23.80 -28.94 24.61
N SER A 324 24.54 -27.83 24.58
CA SER A 324 24.09 -26.57 25.11
C SER A 324 23.32 -25.77 24.06
N GLY A 325 22.32 -24.97 24.46
CA GLY A 325 21.62 -24.09 23.57
C GLY A 325 22.52 -23.06 22.88
N LYS A 326 23.58 -22.59 23.56
CA LYS A 326 24.59 -21.70 22.95
C LYS A 326 25.31 -22.34 21.77
N GLN A 327 25.66 -23.62 21.89
CA GLN A 327 26.32 -24.38 20.84
C GLN A 327 25.44 -24.49 19.60
N LEU A 328 24.14 -24.79 19.79
CA LEU A 328 23.18 -24.88 18.68
C LEU A 328 22.91 -23.51 18.05
N LEU A 329 22.79 -22.47 18.88
CA LEU A 329 22.63 -21.09 18.36
C LEU A 329 23.81 -20.66 17.51
N SER A 330 25.03 -21.07 17.85
CA SER A 330 26.23 -20.76 17.04
C SER A 330 26.16 -21.33 15.64
N LEU A 331 25.46 -22.43 15.43
CA LEU A 331 25.25 -23.01 14.09
C LEU A 331 24.31 -22.18 13.20
N CYS A 332 23.46 -21.35 13.81
CA CYS A 332 22.59 -20.43 13.07
C CYS A 332 23.37 -19.24 12.49
N ILE A 333 24.58 -18.97 12.99
CA ILE A 333 25.40 -17.85 12.54
C ILE A 333 26.20 -18.30 11.32
N PRO A 334 26.04 -17.64 10.15
CA PRO A 334 26.77 -18.03 8.96
C PRO A 334 28.29 -17.97 9.14
N CYS A 335 29.01 -18.98 8.67
CA CYS A 335 30.46 -19.06 8.78
C CYS A 335 31.18 -17.83 8.17
N LEU A 336 30.61 -17.24 7.13
CA LEU A 336 31.14 -16.04 6.49
C LEU A 336 31.24 -14.82 7.42
N LEU A 337 30.44 -14.76 8.48
CA LEU A 337 30.55 -13.70 9.49
C LEU A 337 31.83 -13.83 10.34
N TYR A 338 32.38 -15.03 10.47
CA TYR A 338 33.66 -15.26 11.17
C TYR A 338 34.87 -15.00 10.27
N THR A 339 34.67 -15.03 8.95
CA THR A 339 35.74 -14.86 7.95
C THR A 339 35.79 -13.46 7.34
N SER A 340 34.71 -12.69 7.43
CA SER A 340 34.73 -11.26 7.11
C SER A 340 35.36 -10.51 8.28
N ASP A 341 36.66 -10.35 8.19
CA ASP A 341 37.49 -9.95 9.29
C ASP A 341 37.38 -8.45 9.58
N ALA A 342 36.65 -8.11 10.62
CA ALA A 342 36.78 -6.80 11.23
C ALA A 342 38.21 -6.56 11.83
N ALA A 343 39.08 -7.56 11.85
CA ALA A 343 40.46 -7.46 12.28
C ALA A 343 41.40 -7.01 11.16
N ASP A 344 41.07 -7.28 9.88
CA ASP A 344 41.87 -6.81 8.72
C ASP A 344 41.73 -5.30 8.49
N GLU A 345 40.68 -4.65 8.99
CA GLU A 345 40.53 -3.18 8.95
C GLU A 345 41.36 -2.45 10.03
N ARG A 346 42.12 -3.16 10.87
CA ARG A 346 42.96 -2.59 11.91
C ARG A 346 44.46 -2.69 11.64
N SER A 347 44.87 -3.10 10.43
CA SER A 347 46.27 -3.10 10.02
C SER A 347 46.59 -1.87 9.18
#